data_7139ea267bcea13f5d4334996a136f2a
#
_entry.id   7139ea267bcea13f5d4334996a136f2a
#
_cell.length_a   1.000
_cell.length_b   1.000
_cell.length_c   1.000
_cell.angle_alpha   90.00
_cell.angle_beta   90.00
_cell.angle_gamma   90.00
#
_symmetry.space_group_name_H-M   'P 1'
#
loop_
_entity.id
_entity.type
_entity.pdbx_description
1 polymer ?
#
loop_
_entity_poly.entity_id
_entity_poly.type
_entity_poly.pdbx_seq_one_letter_code
_entity_poly.pdbx_strand_id
1 'polypeptide(L)'
;MKLKLLTNGKGIYPYSLCNDAHIMKKIVNFPPIEDFFNNLTNTSCPIEDYNFAFKVYNTFNCKNLYEYTLLYNHTDTLLLAEIMMVYRKVIQDHFQMDINHFLGIPGLSFNIMLKISKIKLEKISDPEISEFFRKSIRGGMSFIATRKAKSDYKNSNVENCKKKNDSHKVY
;
A
#
# COMPACT_ATOMS: atom_id res chain seq x y z
N MET A 1 9.65 16.12 22.00
CA MET A 1 10.29 14.78 22.15
C MET A 1 9.42 13.63 21.65
N LYS A 2 8.08 13.62 21.92
CA LYS A 2 7.16 12.54 21.46
C LYS A 2 7.06 12.42 19.93
N LEU A 3 6.96 13.53 19.20
CA LEU A 3 6.88 13.53 17.73
C LEU A 3 8.13 12.95 17.04
N LYS A 4 9.33 13.21 17.56
CA LYS A 4 10.56 12.61 17.02
C LYS A 4 10.58 11.07 17.12
N LEU A 5 9.83 10.49 18.04
CA LEU A 5 9.74 9.04 18.17
C LEU A 5 8.97 8.44 16.99
N LEU A 6 7.92 9.11 16.51
CA LEU A 6 7.10 8.63 15.38
C LEU A 6 7.79 8.76 14.02
N THR A 7 8.76 9.67 13.89
CA THR A 7 9.45 9.93 12.62
C THR A 7 10.75 9.11 12.46
N ASN A 8 11.17 8.38 13.50
CA ASN A 8 12.43 7.62 13.48
C ASN A 8 12.41 6.30 12.70
N GLY A 9 11.30 5.95 12.08
CA GLY A 9 11.19 4.74 11.29
C GLY A 9 9.75 4.40 10.90
N LYS A 10 9.58 3.36 10.10
CA LYS A 10 8.27 2.83 9.76
C LYS A 10 7.59 2.29 11.02
N GLY A 11 6.34 2.66 11.23
CA GLY A 11 5.53 2.12 12.31
C GLY A 11 5.41 0.59 12.22
N ILE A 12 5.39 -0.06 13.36
CA ILE A 12 5.24 -1.52 13.47
C ILE A 12 3.83 -1.81 13.97
N TYR A 13 3.10 -2.68 13.25
CA TYR A 13 1.69 -2.88 13.51
C TYR A 13 1.28 -4.36 13.36
N PRO A 14 0.44 -4.90 14.30
CA PRO A 14 -0.02 -6.28 14.26
C PRO A 14 -1.23 -6.43 13.31
N TYR A 15 -0.96 -6.56 12.00
CA TYR A 15 -2.00 -6.61 10.97
C TYR A 15 -2.98 -7.80 11.13
N SER A 16 -2.56 -8.89 11.76
CA SER A 16 -3.39 -10.06 12.04
C SER A 16 -4.58 -9.75 12.95
N LEU A 17 -4.45 -8.74 13.82
CA LEU A 17 -5.47 -8.32 14.78
C LEU A 17 -6.38 -7.19 14.26
N CYS A 18 -6.13 -6.67 13.06
CA CYS A 18 -6.88 -5.56 12.46
C CYS A 18 -8.16 -6.05 11.76
N ASN A 19 -9.13 -6.57 12.52
CA ASN A 19 -10.35 -7.12 11.94
C ASN A 19 -11.59 -6.25 12.23
N ASP A 20 -11.81 -5.88 13.49
CA ASP A 20 -13.00 -5.15 13.94
C ASP A 20 -12.63 -4.15 15.03
N ALA A 21 -13.14 -2.92 14.91
CA ALA A 21 -12.93 -1.85 15.88
C ALA A 21 -13.45 -2.23 17.29
N HIS A 22 -14.54 -3.01 17.39
CA HIS A 22 -15.06 -3.46 18.68
C HIS A 22 -14.12 -4.48 19.35
N ILE A 23 -13.49 -5.35 18.57
CA ILE A 23 -12.51 -6.32 19.08
C ILE A 23 -11.24 -5.59 19.52
N MET A 24 -10.72 -4.67 18.70
CA MET A 24 -9.54 -3.88 19.04
C MET A 24 -9.68 -3.05 20.32
N LYS A 25 -10.88 -2.52 20.61
CA LYS A 25 -11.17 -1.80 21.85
C LYS A 25 -11.13 -2.69 23.11
N LYS A 26 -11.37 -4.00 22.96
CA LYS A 26 -11.30 -4.97 24.06
C LYS A 26 -9.87 -5.43 24.34
N ILE A 27 -8.94 -5.27 23.41
CA ILE A 27 -7.52 -5.62 23.58
C ILE A 27 -6.84 -4.48 24.34
N VAL A 28 -6.86 -4.55 25.67
CA VAL A 28 -6.33 -3.52 26.56
C VAL A 28 -4.81 -3.62 26.72
N ASN A 29 -4.27 -4.85 26.68
CA ASN A 29 -2.83 -5.06 26.78
C ASN A 29 -2.18 -4.95 25.40
N PHE A 30 -0.89 -4.54 25.38
CA PHE A 30 -0.13 -4.57 24.15
C PHE A 30 0.01 -6.02 23.66
N PRO A 31 -0.27 -6.32 22.36
CA PRO A 31 -0.24 -7.67 21.85
C PRO A 31 1.16 -8.33 21.97
N PRO A 32 1.24 -9.66 22.13
CA PRO A 32 2.51 -10.36 22.13
C PRO A 32 3.20 -10.32 20.75
N ILE A 33 4.50 -10.60 20.72
CA ILE A 33 5.33 -10.46 19.51
C ILE A 33 4.89 -11.38 18.37
N GLU A 34 4.25 -12.50 18.68
CA GLU A 34 3.72 -13.46 17.71
C GLU A 34 2.63 -12.86 16.82
N ASP A 35 1.84 -11.92 17.37
CA ASP A 35 0.77 -11.24 16.63
C ASP A 35 1.30 -10.23 15.59
N PHE A 36 2.58 -9.86 15.68
CA PHE A 36 3.27 -9.02 14.71
C PHE A 36 3.91 -9.80 13.55
N PHE A 37 3.56 -11.07 13.40
CA PHE A 37 4.04 -11.88 12.29
C PHE A 37 3.59 -11.32 10.94
N ASN A 38 4.54 -11.18 10.01
CA ASN A 38 4.24 -10.67 8.68
C ASN A 38 3.85 -11.81 7.73
N ASN A 39 2.56 -11.96 7.47
CA ASN A 39 2.03 -13.00 6.60
C ASN A 39 2.42 -12.82 5.12
N LEU A 40 2.77 -11.61 4.68
CA LEU A 40 3.15 -11.35 3.29
C LEU A 40 4.57 -11.83 2.99
N THR A 41 5.50 -11.58 3.92
CA THR A 41 6.91 -11.96 3.78
C THR A 41 7.24 -13.27 4.48
N ASN A 42 6.29 -13.82 5.24
CA ASN A 42 6.45 -15.02 6.08
C ASN A 42 7.63 -14.88 7.06
N THR A 43 7.74 -13.71 7.71
CA THR A 43 8.83 -13.39 8.65
C THR A 43 8.28 -13.00 10.01
N SER A 44 9.02 -13.38 11.07
CA SER A 44 8.73 -12.92 12.43
C SER A 44 9.16 -11.47 12.61
N CYS A 45 8.50 -10.77 13.52
CA CYS A 45 8.87 -9.41 13.90
C CYS A 45 10.23 -9.42 14.63
N PRO A 46 11.20 -8.57 14.24
CA PRO A 46 12.42 -8.39 15.01
C PRO A 46 12.12 -7.85 16.41
N ILE A 47 12.87 -8.32 17.40
CA ILE A 47 12.66 -7.90 18.79
C ILE A 47 12.87 -6.39 18.99
N GLU A 48 13.76 -5.78 18.22
CA GLU A 48 14.03 -4.35 18.27
C GLU A 48 12.81 -3.55 17.81
N ASP A 49 12.17 -3.99 16.72
CA ASP A 49 10.97 -3.39 16.15
C ASP A 49 9.78 -3.53 17.11
N TYR A 50 9.62 -4.70 17.72
CA TYR A 50 8.61 -4.94 18.74
C TYR A 50 8.78 -4.02 19.94
N ASN A 51 10.01 -3.92 20.47
CA ASN A 51 10.33 -3.04 21.59
C ASN A 51 10.10 -1.56 21.25
N PHE A 52 10.36 -1.16 20.01
CA PHE A 52 10.04 0.16 19.52
C PHE A 52 8.52 0.42 19.51
N ALA A 53 7.72 -0.52 18.99
CA ALA A 53 6.26 -0.44 18.99
C ALA A 53 5.71 -0.35 20.42
N PHE A 54 6.22 -1.16 21.34
CA PHE A 54 5.86 -1.14 22.76
C PHE A 54 6.20 0.20 23.43
N LYS A 55 7.38 0.75 23.11
CA LYS A 55 7.79 2.09 23.58
C LYS A 55 6.84 3.18 23.08
N VAL A 56 6.43 3.12 21.82
CA VAL A 56 5.45 4.05 21.23
C VAL A 56 4.12 3.94 21.96
N TYR A 57 3.59 2.73 22.11
CA TYR A 57 2.33 2.46 22.83
C TYR A 57 2.30 3.11 24.22
N ASN A 58 3.35 2.89 25.02
CA ASN A 58 3.48 3.43 26.36
C ASN A 58 3.69 4.97 26.39
N THR A 59 4.50 5.50 25.45
CA THR A 59 4.80 6.94 25.41
C THR A 59 3.56 7.78 25.09
N PHE A 60 2.66 7.24 24.30
CA PHE A 60 1.40 7.89 23.93
C PHE A 60 0.24 7.50 24.85
N ASN A 61 0.48 6.66 25.87
CA ASN A 61 -0.52 6.17 26.81
C ASN A 61 -1.75 5.57 26.13
N CYS A 62 -1.53 4.75 25.10
CA CYS A 62 -2.61 4.06 24.42
C CYS A 62 -3.29 3.09 25.42
N LYS A 63 -4.63 3.17 25.54
CA LYS A 63 -5.41 2.35 26.48
C LYS A 63 -5.75 0.96 25.91
N ASN A 64 -5.76 0.85 24.61
CA ASN A 64 -6.11 -0.38 23.91
C ASN A 64 -5.52 -0.37 22.49
N LEU A 65 -5.64 -1.50 21.78
CA LEU A 65 -5.14 -1.64 20.43
C LEU A 65 -5.80 -0.66 19.44
N TYR A 66 -7.05 -0.28 19.65
CA TYR A 66 -7.75 0.68 18.79
C TYR A 66 -7.10 2.08 18.84
N GLU A 67 -6.74 2.57 20.04
CA GLU A 67 -6.03 3.85 20.16
C GLU A 67 -4.64 3.81 19.53
N TYR A 68 -3.94 2.68 19.65
CA TYR A 68 -2.67 2.46 18.94
C TYR A 68 -2.86 2.45 17.41
N THR A 69 -3.94 1.85 16.93
CA THR A 69 -4.31 1.85 15.51
C THR A 69 -4.57 3.26 14.98
N LEU A 70 -5.31 4.08 15.74
CA LEU A 70 -5.53 5.48 15.37
C LEU A 70 -4.22 6.26 15.31
N LEU A 71 -3.35 6.08 16.31
CA LEU A 71 -2.04 6.74 16.35
C LEU A 71 -1.20 6.34 15.13
N TYR A 72 -1.15 5.04 14.81
CA TYR A 72 -0.45 4.51 13.65
C TYR A 72 -0.97 5.12 12.34
N ASN A 73 -2.29 5.10 12.13
CA ASN A 73 -2.92 5.64 10.93
C ASN A 73 -2.72 7.15 10.78
N HIS A 74 -2.85 7.91 11.86
CA HIS A 74 -2.59 9.35 11.86
C HIS A 74 -1.14 9.65 11.48
N THR A 75 -0.19 8.88 12.03
CA THR A 75 1.24 9.06 11.73
C THR A 75 1.51 8.80 10.25
N ASP A 76 1.03 7.69 9.69
CA ASP A 76 1.20 7.35 8.27
C ASP A 76 0.58 8.41 7.36
N THR A 77 -0.62 8.89 7.70
CA THR A 77 -1.31 9.92 6.92
C THR A 77 -0.55 11.25 6.92
N LEU A 78 -0.05 11.68 8.08
CA LEU A 78 0.70 12.94 8.19
C LEU A 78 2.06 12.87 7.48
N LEU A 79 2.77 11.75 7.62
CA LEU A 79 4.03 11.52 6.90
C LEU A 79 3.82 11.50 5.39
N LEU A 80 2.76 10.86 4.90
CA LEU A 80 2.43 10.87 3.49
C LEU A 80 2.10 12.28 3.00
N ALA A 81 1.33 13.05 3.77
CA ALA A 81 1.02 14.44 3.43
C ALA A 81 2.28 15.30 3.34
N GLU A 82 3.22 15.16 4.28
CA GLU A 82 4.50 15.89 4.26
C GLU A 82 5.33 15.52 3.03
N ILE A 83 5.47 14.22 2.73
CA ILE A 83 6.17 13.74 1.53
C ILE A 83 5.55 14.33 0.26
N MET A 84 4.21 14.32 0.16
CA MET A 84 3.50 14.88 -0.99
C MET A 84 3.71 16.38 -1.12
N MET A 85 3.75 17.13 -0.02
CA MET A 85 4.05 18.57 -0.05
C MET A 85 5.47 18.85 -0.53
N VAL A 86 6.46 18.10 -0.05
CA VAL A 86 7.84 18.22 -0.51
C VAL A 86 7.95 17.88 -2.00
N TYR A 87 7.35 16.77 -2.42
CA TYR A 87 7.34 16.36 -3.82
C TYR A 87 6.67 17.39 -4.73
N ARG A 88 5.51 17.93 -4.32
CA ARG A 88 4.82 19.01 -5.02
C ARG A 88 5.72 20.21 -5.21
N LYS A 89 6.43 20.63 -4.14
CA LYS A 89 7.36 21.76 -4.20
C LYS A 89 8.51 21.50 -5.17
N VAL A 90 9.15 20.34 -5.10
CA VAL A 90 10.23 19.96 -6.02
C VAL A 90 9.78 20.02 -7.48
N ILE A 91 8.60 19.46 -7.80
CA ILE A 91 8.08 19.50 -9.18
C ILE A 91 7.71 20.91 -9.60
N GLN A 92 7.14 21.71 -8.71
CA GLN A 92 6.83 23.11 -8.99
C GLN A 92 8.08 23.93 -9.26
N ASP A 93 9.11 23.79 -8.42
CA ASP A 93 10.35 24.57 -8.53
C ASP A 93 11.15 24.21 -9.80
N HIS A 94 11.20 22.92 -10.17
CA HIS A 94 11.99 22.47 -11.32
C HIS A 94 11.24 22.54 -12.65
N PHE A 95 9.95 22.22 -12.64
CA PHE A 95 9.17 22.05 -13.86
C PHE A 95 8.01 23.03 -13.97
N GLN A 96 7.75 23.86 -12.95
CA GLN A 96 6.62 24.81 -12.92
C GLN A 96 5.29 24.10 -13.26
N MET A 97 5.08 22.93 -12.66
CA MET A 97 3.89 22.11 -12.80
C MET A 97 3.38 21.69 -11.44
N ASP A 98 2.06 21.64 -11.26
CA ASP A 98 1.46 21.14 -10.02
C ASP A 98 1.04 19.67 -10.18
N ILE A 99 1.52 18.82 -9.28
CA ILE A 99 1.24 17.39 -9.29
C ILE A 99 -0.25 17.09 -9.15
N ASN A 100 -1.02 17.98 -8.54
CA ASN A 100 -2.47 17.81 -8.31
C ASN A 100 -3.30 17.83 -9.61
N HIS A 101 -2.73 18.25 -10.73
CA HIS A 101 -3.40 18.19 -12.04
C HIS A 101 -3.27 16.82 -12.72
N PHE A 102 -2.58 15.87 -12.11
CA PHE A 102 -2.30 14.55 -12.69
C PHE A 102 -2.81 13.42 -11.80
N LEU A 103 -3.39 12.40 -12.41
CA LEU A 103 -3.86 11.21 -11.68
C LEU A 103 -2.72 10.34 -11.13
N GLY A 104 -1.50 10.53 -11.63
CA GLY A 104 -0.37 9.76 -11.16
C GLY A 104 0.94 10.14 -11.85
N ILE A 105 2.01 9.55 -11.38
CA ILE A 105 3.38 9.80 -11.87
C ILE A 105 3.53 9.58 -13.39
N PRO A 106 2.95 8.55 -14.03
CA PRO A 106 3.09 8.37 -15.48
C PRO A 106 2.57 9.56 -16.29
N GLY A 107 1.39 10.08 -15.94
CA GLY A 107 0.82 11.25 -16.59
C GLY A 107 1.65 12.52 -16.36
N LEU A 108 2.13 12.73 -15.14
CA LEU A 108 3.03 13.82 -14.80
C LEU A 108 4.33 13.74 -15.60
N SER A 109 5.00 12.57 -15.60
CA SER A 109 6.27 12.36 -16.32
C SER A 109 6.15 12.59 -17.81
N PHE A 110 5.06 12.13 -18.42
CA PHE A 110 4.77 12.37 -19.84
C PHE A 110 4.63 13.86 -20.15
N ASN A 111 3.90 14.60 -19.31
CA ASN A 111 3.75 16.03 -19.50
C ASN A 111 5.04 16.82 -19.23
N ILE A 112 5.87 16.41 -18.27
CA ILE A 112 7.19 16.97 -18.05
C ILE A 112 8.08 16.75 -19.30
N MET A 113 8.08 15.54 -19.85
CA MET A 113 8.80 15.22 -21.09
C MET A 113 8.38 16.15 -22.24
N LEU A 114 7.08 16.32 -22.46
CA LEU A 114 6.57 17.23 -23.51
C LEU A 114 7.00 18.68 -23.28
N LYS A 115 6.96 19.13 -22.02
CA LYS A 115 7.35 20.49 -21.66
C LYS A 115 8.84 20.75 -21.91
N ILE A 116 9.70 19.81 -21.57
CA ILE A 116 11.16 19.92 -21.74
C ILE A 116 11.53 19.80 -23.22
N SER A 117 11.00 18.82 -23.91
CA SER A 117 11.31 18.53 -25.33
C SER A 117 10.70 19.55 -26.30
N LYS A 118 9.68 20.27 -25.86
CA LYS A 118 8.86 21.18 -26.70
C LYS A 118 8.25 20.50 -27.94
N ILE A 119 8.15 19.17 -27.92
CA ILE A 119 7.53 18.40 -28.98
C ILE A 119 6.01 18.67 -28.98
N LYS A 120 5.48 18.99 -30.12
CA LYS A 120 4.04 19.07 -30.35
C LYS A 120 3.56 17.73 -30.92
N LEU A 121 2.74 17.03 -30.16
CA LEU A 121 2.14 15.78 -30.62
C LEU A 121 0.87 16.10 -31.40
N GLU A 122 0.76 15.52 -32.60
CA GLU A 122 -0.48 15.57 -33.35
C GLU A 122 -1.49 14.59 -32.78
N LYS A 123 -2.74 15.04 -32.70
CA LYS A 123 -3.84 14.19 -32.25
C LYS A 123 -4.23 13.27 -33.41
N ILE A 124 -4.28 11.97 -33.17
CA ILE A 124 -4.83 11.02 -34.12
C ILE A 124 -6.35 11.23 -34.17
N SER A 125 -6.82 11.84 -35.26
CA SER A 125 -8.24 12.12 -35.48
C SER A 125 -8.92 11.08 -36.38
N ASP A 126 -8.16 10.28 -37.11
CA ASP A 126 -8.65 9.19 -37.92
C ASP A 126 -9.04 7.97 -37.06
N PRO A 127 -10.31 7.52 -37.12
CA PRO A 127 -10.76 6.37 -36.32
C PRO A 127 -10.05 5.06 -36.66
N GLU A 128 -9.72 4.82 -37.95
CA GLU A 128 -9.06 3.58 -38.38
C GLU A 128 -7.63 3.52 -37.85
N ILE A 129 -6.90 4.63 -37.94
CA ILE A 129 -5.54 4.76 -37.40
C ILE A 129 -5.58 4.62 -35.86
N SER A 130 -6.55 5.25 -35.21
CA SER A 130 -6.74 5.14 -33.75
C SER A 130 -6.99 3.69 -33.33
N GLU A 131 -7.84 2.96 -34.07
CA GLU A 131 -8.13 1.56 -33.80
C GLU A 131 -6.92 0.66 -34.07
N PHE A 132 -6.15 0.92 -35.12
CA PHE A 132 -4.91 0.23 -35.41
C PHE A 132 -3.92 0.33 -34.26
N PHE A 133 -3.68 1.54 -33.72
CA PHE A 133 -2.82 1.73 -32.56
C PHE A 133 -3.36 1.02 -31.32
N ARG A 134 -4.67 1.12 -31.06
CA ARG A 134 -5.31 0.45 -29.92
C ARG A 134 -5.15 -1.07 -29.98
N LYS A 135 -5.32 -1.68 -31.15
CA LYS A 135 -5.11 -3.12 -31.37
C LYS A 135 -3.65 -3.54 -31.26
N SER A 136 -2.71 -2.61 -31.48
CA SER A 136 -1.27 -2.85 -31.41
C SER A 136 -0.72 -2.79 -29.99
N ILE A 137 -1.50 -2.26 -29.01
CA ILE A 137 -1.09 -2.23 -27.60
C ILE A 137 -1.09 -3.68 -27.09
N ARG A 138 0.09 -4.16 -26.74
CA ARG A 138 0.28 -5.51 -26.19
C ARG A 138 0.52 -5.43 -24.71
N GLY A 139 -0.28 -6.15 -23.94
CA GLY A 139 -0.09 -6.38 -22.51
C GLY A 139 0.32 -7.82 -22.23
N GLY A 140 0.49 -8.16 -20.96
CA GLY A 140 0.65 -9.55 -20.55
C GLY A 140 -0.60 -10.36 -20.91
N MET A 141 -0.39 -11.60 -21.37
CA MET A 141 -1.49 -12.50 -21.66
C MET A 141 -2.07 -13.04 -20.36
N SER A 142 -3.35 -12.82 -20.12
CA SER A 142 -4.08 -13.41 -19.01
C SER A 142 -5.24 -14.24 -19.56
N PHE A 143 -5.40 -15.45 -19.05
CA PHE A 143 -6.52 -16.30 -19.42
C PHE A 143 -7.03 -17.09 -18.22
N ILE A 144 -8.30 -17.49 -18.26
CA ILE A 144 -8.92 -18.33 -17.26
C ILE A 144 -8.92 -19.76 -17.77
N ALA A 145 -8.09 -20.62 -17.20
CA ALA A 145 -8.05 -22.04 -17.55
C ALA A 145 -9.28 -22.80 -17.07
N THR A 146 -9.89 -22.37 -15.97
CA THR A 146 -11.06 -23.00 -15.38
C THR A 146 -12.27 -22.10 -15.48
N ARG A 147 -13.26 -22.47 -16.29
CA ARG A 147 -14.49 -21.66 -16.53
C ARG A 147 -15.37 -21.48 -15.30
N LYS A 148 -15.28 -22.37 -14.32
CA LYS A 148 -16.10 -22.34 -13.10
C LYS A 148 -15.25 -22.76 -11.90
N ALA A 149 -15.07 -21.84 -10.95
CA ALA A 149 -14.49 -22.13 -9.65
C ALA A 149 -15.57 -22.01 -8.58
N LYS A 150 -15.66 -22.98 -7.67
CA LYS A 150 -16.47 -22.89 -6.46
C LYS A 150 -15.53 -22.59 -5.30
N SER A 151 -15.85 -21.54 -4.54
CA SER A 151 -15.20 -21.27 -3.27
C SER A 151 -15.83 -22.11 -2.18
N ASP A 152 -15.06 -22.97 -1.55
CA ASP A 152 -15.49 -23.75 -0.36
C ASP A 152 -15.36 -22.92 0.92
N TYR A 153 -15.73 -21.65 0.86
CA TYR A 153 -15.57 -20.67 1.94
C TYR A 153 -16.19 -21.11 3.27
N LYS A 154 -17.20 -21.99 3.26
CA LYS A 154 -17.89 -22.49 4.47
C LYS A 154 -17.14 -23.61 5.20
N ASN A 155 -16.15 -24.27 4.58
CA ASN A 155 -15.45 -25.46 5.14
C ASN A 155 -13.91 -25.32 5.12
N SER A 156 -13.37 -24.15 4.92
CA SER A 156 -11.91 -23.97 4.88
C SER A 156 -11.33 -23.91 6.29
N ASN A 157 -10.98 -25.06 6.85
CA ASN A 157 -9.82 -25.11 7.75
C ASN A 157 -8.62 -24.64 6.92
N VAL A 158 -7.93 -23.60 7.41
CA VAL A 158 -6.83 -22.89 6.74
C VAL A 158 -5.73 -23.82 6.22
N GLU A 159 -5.57 -25.01 6.80
CA GLU A 159 -4.62 -26.04 6.39
C GLU A 159 -4.96 -26.72 5.05
N ASN A 160 -6.23 -26.82 4.68
CA ASN A 160 -6.65 -27.44 3.42
C ASN A 160 -6.55 -26.48 2.21
N CYS A 161 -6.56 -25.16 2.44
CA CYS A 161 -6.29 -24.18 1.39
C CYS A 161 -4.82 -24.17 0.94
N LYS A 162 -3.88 -24.39 1.87
CA LYS A 162 -2.44 -24.44 1.53
C LYS A 162 -2.09 -25.62 0.63
N LYS A 163 -2.71 -26.78 0.81
CA LYS A 163 -2.44 -27.99 -0.02
C LYS A 163 -3.00 -27.91 -1.44
N LYS A 164 -4.08 -27.14 -1.68
CA LYS A 164 -4.64 -26.95 -3.03
C LYS A 164 -3.92 -25.87 -3.85
N ASN A 165 -3.28 -24.90 -3.22
CA ASN A 165 -2.55 -23.84 -3.93
C ASN A 165 -1.18 -24.30 -4.46
N ASP A 166 -0.60 -25.38 -3.92
CA ASP A 166 0.67 -25.92 -4.42
C ASP A 166 0.57 -26.61 -5.79
N SER A 167 -0.66 -26.95 -6.25
CA SER A 167 -0.88 -27.55 -7.58
C SER A 167 -1.10 -26.53 -8.70
N HIS A 168 -1.19 -25.24 -8.41
CA HIS A 168 -1.36 -24.17 -9.39
C HIS A 168 -0.21 -23.17 -9.38
N LYS A 169 1.04 -23.67 -9.45
CA LYS A 169 2.15 -22.83 -9.90
C LYS A 169 1.98 -22.58 -11.38
N VAL A 170 1.42 -21.43 -11.71
CA VAL A 170 1.47 -20.88 -13.07
C VAL A 170 2.86 -20.31 -13.27
N TYR A 171 3.60 -20.88 -14.23
CA TYR A 171 4.86 -20.32 -14.71
C TYR A 171 4.63 -19.07 -15.54
#